data_b9c2e2f1ad02fb7ef2518add7b61986e
#
_entry.id   b9c2e2f1ad02fb7ef2518add7b61986e
#
_cell.length_a   1.000
_cell.length_b   1.000
_cell.length_c   1.000
_cell.angle_alpha   90.00
_cell.angle_beta   90.00
_cell.angle_gamma   90.00
#
_symmetry.space_group_name_H-M   'P 1'
#
loop_
_entity.id
_entity.type
_entity.pdbx_description
1 polymer ?
#
loop_
_entity_poly.entity_id
_entity_poly.type
_entity_poly.pdbx_seq_one_letter_code
_entity_poly.pdbx_strand_id
1 'polypeptide(L)'
;GVTLKDGVRGYLVKEYEVDRIVDSFTLSFYNNAGFSYVVNQKGDVLIRSPHPNSNKTVQNLFDMLPATPNSRESLDQFARSLQSSYTGWATFNYQGEATVFCYTPLKLQSDWYLISIIPQSVVNAQTNEILMRSFTLIGCILLGIALLLVFYLRYANSTTRQFKNQAVYISRLYNAVPAGLALMPADAPYDFLLMHPEGLSLFRCQAGAP
;
A
#
# COMPACT_ATOMS: atom_id res chain seq x y z
N GLY A 1 41.19 5.83 25.45
CA GLY A 1 41.97 6.26 26.63
C GLY A 1 41.71 7.74 26.92
N VAL A 2 41.67 8.09 28.16
CA VAL A 2 41.51 9.47 28.63
C VAL A 2 42.88 9.90 29.17
N THR A 3 43.36 11.07 28.75
CA THR A 3 44.60 11.65 29.32
C THR A 3 44.20 12.59 30.44
N LEU A 4 44.65 12.31 31.64
CA LEU A 4 44.48 13.16 32.83
C LEU A 4 45.39 14.39 32.76
N LYS A 5 45.09 15.43 33.56
CA LYS A 5 45.81 16.70 33.58
C LYS A 5 47.33 16.56 33.79
N ASP A 6 47.76 15.46 34.40
CA ASP A 6 49.17 15.17 34.70
C ASP A 6 49.87 14.31 33.64
N GLY A 7 49.28 14.17 32.44
CA GLY A 7 49.84 13.37 31.37
C GLY A 7 49.71 11.85 31.54
N VAL A 8 49.05 11.40 32.60
CA VAL A 8 48.80 9.98 32.87
C VAL A 8 47.68 9.50 31.96
N ARG A 9 47.92 8.43 31.21
CA ARG A 9 46.89 7.77 30.39
C ARG A 9 46.08 6.80 31.27
N GLY A 10 44.77 7.01 31.26
CA GLY A 10 43.81 6.14 31.95
C GLY A 10 42.72 5.65 31.00
N TYR A 11 41.91 4.74 31.47
CA TYR A 11 40.72 4.24 30.77
C TYR A 11 39.50 4.60 31.62
N LEU A 12 38.49 5.19 30.98
CA LEU A 12 37.19 5.33 31.61
C LEU A 12 36.43 4.00 31.35
N VAL A 13 36.21 3.26 32.42
CA VAL A 13 35.41 2.03 32.36
C VAL A 13 34.04 2.36 32.91
N LYS A 14 33.00 2.07 32.12
CA LYS A 14 31.62 2.15 32.54
C LYS A 14 31.05 0.73 32.57
N GLU A 15 30.69 0.27 33.75
CA GLU A 15 30.07 -1.00 33.95
C GLU A 15 28.54 -0.86 33.88
N TYR A 16 27.89 -1.75 33.19
CA TYR A 16 26.44 -1.84 33.12
C TYR A 16 26.00 -3.21 33.64
N GLU A 17 24.91 -3.23 34.37
CA GLU A 17 24.22 -4.49 34.67
C GLU A 17 23.84 -5.20 33.39
N VAL A 18 24.18 -6.48 33.25
CA VAL A 18 23.89 -7.29 32.07
C VAL A 18 22.40 -7.28 31.76
N ASP A 19 21.54 -7.35 32.78
CA ASP A 19 20.10 -7.34 32.64
C ASP A 19 19.58 -6.09 31.94
N ARG A 20 20.12 -4.91 32.21
CA ARG A 20 19.74 -3.67 31.51
C ARG A 20 20.17 -3.67 30.06
N ILE A 21 21.29 -4.28 29.73
CA ILE A 21 21.76 -4.42 28.36
C ILE A 21 20.85 -5.42 27.64
N VAL A 22 20.56 -6.55 28.27
CA VAL A 22 19.66 -7.58 27.74
C VAL A 22 18.30 -6.97 27.47
N ASP A 23 17.70 -6.24 28.41
CA ASP A 23 16.38 -5.58 28.23
C ASP A 23 16.37 -4.59 27.09
N SER A 24 17.46 -3.88 26.83
CA SER A 24 17.59 -2.92 25.74
C SER A 24 17.65 -3.57 24.35
N PHE A 25 18.16 -4.79 24.26
CA PHE A 25 18.34 -5.53 23.00
C PHE A 25 17.37 -6.71 22.83
N THR A 26 16.64 -7.10 23.88
CA THR A 26 15.61 -8.14 23.79
C THR A 26 14.31 -7.55 23.30
N LEU A 27 14.27 -7.27 22.02
CA LEU A 27 13.06 -6.84 21.38
C LEU A 27 12.17 -8.07 21.12
N SER A 28 10.97 -8.02 21.67
CA SER A 28 9.88 -8.89 21.27
C SER A 28 8.98 -8.12 20.30
N PHE A 29 8.72 -8.71 19.15
CA PHE A 29 7.90 -8.11 18.12
C PHE A 29 6.85 -9.09 17.62
N TYR A 30 5.86 -8.59 16.91
CA TYR A 30 4.77 -9.39 16.35
C TYR A 30 4.03 -10.20 17.44
N ASN A 31 3.52 -9.53 18.46
CA ASN A 31 2.79 -10.16 19.56
C ASN A 31 3.59 -11.28 20.24
N ASN A 32 4.87 -11.05 20.49
CA ASN A 32 5.78 -11.99 21.13
C ASN A 32 6.09 -13.24 20.29
N ALA A 33 5.96 -13.19 18.98
CA ALA A 33 6.33 -14.30 18.09
C ALA A 33 7.78 -14.22 17.60
N GLY A 34 8.34 -12.99 17.52
CA GLY A 34 9.71 -12.74 17.12
C GLY A 34 10.61 -12.40 18.31
N PHE A 35 11.88 -12.71 18.20
CA PHE A 35 12.90 -12.43 19.20
C PHE A 35 14.23 -12.05 18.54
N SER A 36 15.20 -11.56 19.33
CA SER A 36 16.48 -11.12 18.79
C SER A 36 17.67 -11.68 19.55
N TYR A 37 18.80 -11.78 18.82
CA TYR A 37 20.12 -12.00 19.38
C TYR A 37 21.05 -10.87 19.00
N VAL A 38 22.07 -10.62 19.82
CA VAL A 38 23.23 -9.84 19.40
C VAL A 38 24.39 -10.80 19.19
N VAL A 39 24.98 -10.74 17.98
CA VAL A 39 26.09 -11.60 17.58
C VAL A 39 27.27 -10.76 17.08
N ASN A 40 28.47 -11.35 17.05
CA ASN A 40 29.59 -10.76 16.36
C ASN A 40 29.59 -11.16 14.86
N GLN A 41 30.57 -10.65 14.07
CA GLN A 41 30.73 -10.99 12.65
C GLN A 41 30.97 -12.48 12.38
N LYS A 42 31.41 -13.25 13.38
CA LYS A 42 31.62 -14.70 13.26
C LYS A 42 30.36 -15.51 13.61
N GLY A 43 29.31 -14.83 14.03
CA GLY A 43 28.07 -15.46 14.49
C GLY A 43 28.06 -15.87 15.94
N ASP A 44 29.12 -15.57 16.73
CA ASP A 44 29.12 -15.90 18.16
C ASP A 44 28.08 -15.04 18.89
N VAL A 45 27.26 -15.67 19.69
CA VAL A 45 26.15 -15.05 20.40
C VAL A 45 26.65 -14.34 21.65
N LEU A 46 26.52 -13.02 21.64
CA LEU A 46 26.96 -12.13 22.74
C LEU A 46 25.82 -11.87 23.72
N ILE A 47 24.61 -11.59 23.18
CA ILE A 47 23.42 -11.33 24.00
C ILE A 47 22.30 -12.27 23.51
N ARG A 48 21.70 -12.98 24.45
CA ARG A 48 20.60 -13.92 24.20
C ARG A 48 19.27 -13.32 24.60
N SER A 49 18.25 -13.58 23.81
CA SER A 49 16.88 -13.22 24.17
C SER A 49 16.36 -14.09 25.32
N PRO A 50 15.68 -13.52 26.32
CA PRO A 50 14.96 -14.30 27.33
C PRO A 50 13.68 -14.95 26.79
N HIS A 51 13.33 -14.68 25.54
CA HIS A 51 12.13 -15.18 24.87
C HIS A 51 12.00 -16.72 24.97
N PRO A 52 10.78 -17.29 25.20
CA PRO A 52 10.60 -18.75 25.34
C PRO A 52 11.10 -19.55 24.13
N ASN A 53 10.91 -19.04 22.92
CA ASN A 53 11.30 -19.71 21.67
C ASN A 53 12.80 -19.52 21.32
N SER A 54 13.53 -18.73 22.12
CA SER A 54 14.97 -18.55 21.91
C SER A 54 15.75 -19.74 22.46
N ASN A 55 16.80 -20.15 21.75
CA ASN A 55 17.76 -21.10 22.27
C ASN A 55 18.69 -20.40 23.27
N LYS A 56 18.57 -20.75 24.54
CA LYS A 56 19.32 -20.10 25.64
C LYS A 56 20.76 -20.62 25.81
N THR A 57 21.08 -21.72 25.17
CA THR A 57 22.39 -22.37 25.28
C THR A 57 23.26 -22.21 24.06
N VAL A 58 22.72 -21.68 22.98
CA VAL A 58 23.45 -21.49 21.74
C VAL A 58 24.67 -20.58 21.94
N GLN A 59 25.79 -21.01 21.42
CA GLN A 59 27.06 -20.27 21.44
C GLN A 59 27.30 -19.54 20.13
N ASN A 60 26.96 -20.18 19.01
CA ASN A 60 27.10 -19.60 17.69
C ASN A 60 25.78 -19.72 16.91
N LEU A 61 25.42 -18.66 16.18
CA LEU A 61 24.19 -18.58 15.40
C LEU A 61 24.07 -19.71 14.37
N PHE A 62 25.18 -20.08 13.74
CA PHE A 62 25.21 -21.12 12.72
C PHE A 62 24.96 -22.53 13.26
N ASP A 63 25.20 -22.77 14.55
CA ASP A 63 24.86 -24.04 15.20
C ASP A 63 23.35 -24.29 15.25
N MET A 64 22.54 -23.24 15.18
CA MET A 64 21.09 -23.34 15.11
C MET A 64 20.56 -23.60 13.69
N LEU A 65 21.41 -23.47 12.68
CA LEU A 65 21.05 -23.51 11.27
C LEU A 65 21.76 -24.71 10.60
N PRO A 66 21.30 -25.95 10.81
CA PRO A 66 21.93 -27.12 10.21
C PRO A 66 21.88 -27.04 8.68
N ALA A 67 22.92 -27.57 8.04
CA ALA A 67 23.04 -27.58 6.58
C ALA A 67 21.94 -28.39 5.86
N THR A 68 21.14 -29.15 6.61
CA THR A 68 19.95 -29.85 6.13
C THR A 68 18.83 -29.55 7.11
N PRO A 69 17.70 -28.92 6.70
CA PRO A 69 17.26 -28.66 5.32
C PRO A 69 17.79 -27.33 4.69
N ASN A 70 18.66 -26.59 5.36
CA ASN A 70 19.19 -25.34 4.82
C ASN A 70 20.27 -25.60 3.74
N SER A 71 20.38 -24.68 2.79
CA SER A 71 21.43 -24.74 1.77
C SER A 71 22.77 -24.22 2.34
N ARG A 72 23.87 -24.92 2.09
CA ARG A 72 25.21 -24.45 2.44
C ARG A 72 25.53 -23.10 1.81
N GLU A 73 25.14 -22.93 0.54
CA GLU A 73 25.36 -21.69 -0.18
C GLU A 73 24.65 -20.48 0.48
N SER A 74 23.41 -20.67 0.94
CA SER A 74 22.66 -19.64 1.67
C SER A 74 23.29 -19.32 3.03
N LEU A 75 23.80 -20.32 3.74
CA LEU A 75 24.52 -20.12 4.99
C LEU A 75 25.84 -19.37 4.79
N ASP A 76 26.60 -19.74 3.75
CA ASP A 76 27.86 -19.07 3.41
C ASP A 76 27.62 -17.62 2.95
N GLN A 77 26.53 -17.37 2.21
CA GLN A 77 26.13 -16.02 1.83
C GLN A 77 25.76 -15.19 3.04
N PHE A 78 25.00 -15.76 3.96
CA PHE A 78 24.63 -15.10 5.21
C PHE A 78 25.86 -14.78 6.08
N ALA A 79 26.81 -15.72 6.21
CA ALA A 79 28.06 -15.50 6.92
C ALA A 79 28.90 -14.36 6.29
N ARG A 80 29.00 -14.31 4.96
CA ARG A 80 29.66 -13.22 4.25
C ARG A 80 28.96 -11.88 4.46
N SER A 81 27.62 -11.88 4.54
CA SER A 81 26.83 -10.65 4.80
C SER A 81 27.14 -10.07 6.18
N LEU A 82 27.32 -10.91 7.19
CA LEU A 82 27.73 -10.45 8.53
C LEU A 82 29.14 -9.86 8.54
N GLN A 83 30.03 -10.30 7.64
CA GLN A 83 31.38 -9.76 7.52
C GLN A 83 31.43 -8.42 6.76
N SER A 84 30.44 -8.15 5.94
CA SER A 84 30.41 -7.01 5.00
C SER A 84 29.69 -5.77 5.54
N SER A 85 29.28 -5.76 6.79
CA SER A 85 28.57 -4.64 7.46
C SER A 85 27.28 -4.20 6.74
N TYR A 86 26.60 -5.12 6.04
CA TYR A 86 25.30 -4.86 5.41
C TYR A 86 24.13 -5.17 6.33
N THR A 87 23.05 -4.43 6.15
CA THR A 87 21.72 -4.77 6.65
C THR A 87 21.01 -5.60 5.61
N GLY A 88 20.33 -6.66 6.03
CA GLY A 88 19.59 -7.53 5.13
C GLY A 88 18.74 -8.54 5.86
N TRP A 89 18.26 -9.50 5.10
CA TRP A 89 17.48 -10.62 5.62
C TRP A 89 17.80 -11.90 4.85
N ALA A 90 17.59 -13.03 5.49
CA ALA A 90 17.68 -14.35 4.89
C ALA A 90 16.60 -15.26 5.49
N THR A 91 16.14 -16.26 4.74
CA THR A 91 15.17 -17.22 5.24
C THR A 91 15.85 -18.58 5.44
N PHE A 92 15.67 -19.14 6.62
CA PHE A 92 16.20 -20.45 6.99
C PHE A 92 15.11 -21.31 7.61
N ASN A 93 15.29 -22.61 7.55
CA ASN A 93 14.51 -23.52 8.38
C ASN A 93 15.11 -23.52 9.79
N TYR A 94 14.33 -23.07 10.76
CA TYR A 94 14.68 -23.06 12.16
C TYR A 94 13.59 -23.76 12.95
N GLN A 95 13.96 -24.78 13.71
CA GLN A 95 13.02 -25.61 14.50
C GLN A 95 11.88 -26.24 13.65
N GLY A 96 12.14 -26.55 12.38
CA GLY A 96 11.16 -27.16 11.48
C GLY A 96 10.23 -26.18 10.76
N GLU A 97 10.39 -24.87 10.98
CA GLU A 97 9.60 -23.83 10.35
C GLU A 97 10.49 -22.88 9.53
N ALA A 98 9.97 -22.41 8.39
CA ALA A 98 10.61 -21.35 7.63
C ALA A 98 10.60 -20.06 8.47
N THR A 99 11.77 -19.49 8.69
CA THR A 99 11.98 -18.38 9.63
C THR A 99 12.85 -17.32 8.97
N VAL A 100 12.47 -16.07 9.09
CA VAL A 100 13.19 -14.92 8.56
C VAL A 100 14.18 -14.42 9.59
N PHE A 101 15.43 -14.31 9.20
CA PHE A 101 16.54 -13.73 9.96
C PHE A 101 16.90 -12.38 9.38
N CYS A 102 16.50 -11.31 10.05
CA CYS A 102 16.89 -9.95 9.69
C CYS A 102 18.15 -9.58 10.45
N TYR A 103 19.16 -9.06 9.78
CA TYR A 103 20.43 -8.68 10.38
C TYR A 103 20.77 -7.21 10.11
N THR A 104 21.19 -6.52 11.16
CA THR A 104 21.55 -5.09 11.09
C THR A 104 22.80 -4.86 11.93
N PRO A 105 23.87 -4.23 11.37
CA PRO A 105 25.05 -3.89 12.13
C PRO A 105 24.72 -2.82 13.18
N LEU A 106 25.18 -3.03 14.40
CA LEU A 106 25.09 -2.03 15.47
C LEU A 106 26.24 -1.03 15.27
N LYS A 107 25.89 0.24 15.05
CA LYS A 107 26.87 1.33 14.86
C LYS A 107 27.59 1.75 16.15
N LEU A 108 27.77 0.81 17.04
CA LEU A 108 28.61 0.95 18.23
C LEU A 108 29.99 0.49 17.79
N GLN A 109 31.06 1.17 18.00
CA GLN A 109 32.47 0.86 17.66
C GLN A 109 32.88 -0.63 17.78
N SER A 110 31.99 -1.54 17.44
CA SER A 110 32.08 -2.98 17.62
C SER A 110 31.49 -3.68 16.38
N ASP A 111 32.06 -4.82 16.04
CA ASP A 111 31.61 -5.71 14.96
C ASP A 111 30.35 -6.50 15.33
N TRP A 112 29.37 -5.83 15.97
CA TRP A 112 28.17 -6.46 16.48
C TRP A 112 27.00 -6.31 15.55
N TYR A 113 26.15 -7.33 15.50
CA TYR A 113 24.92 -7.37 14.72
C TYR A 113 23.74 -7.68 15.62
N LEU A 114 22.65 -6.98 15.40
CA LEU A 114 21.33 -7.37 15.88
C LEU A 114 20.71 -8.32 14.87
N ILE A 115 20.40 -9.53 15.31
CA ILE A 115 19.70 -10.55 14.52
C ILE A 115 18.29 -10.66 15.04
N SER A 116 17.32 -10.32 14.22
CA SER A 116 15.89 -10.50 14.54
C SER A 116 15.35 -11.73 13.84
N ILE A 117 14.76 -12.63 14.59
CA ILE A 117 14.28 -13.94 14.15
C ILE A 117 12.76 -13.96 14.23
N ILE A 118 12.12 -14.16 13.09
CA ILE A 118 10.66 -14.05 12.96
C ILE A 118 10.14 -15.25 12.16
N PRO A 119 9.22 -16.07 12.68
CA PRO A 119 8.56 -17.11 11.90
C PRO A 119 7.88 -16.54 10.65
N GLN A 120 8.06 -17.17 9.51
CA GLN A 120 7.49 -16.71 8.24
C GLN A 120 5.95 -16.78 8.25
N SER A 121 5.38 -17.72 8.97
CA SER A 121 3.93 -17.83 9.20
C SER A 121 3.35 -16.54 9.78
N VAL A 122 4.05 -15.91 10.73
CA VAL A 122 3.64 -14.65 11.37
C VAL A 122 3.72 -13.49 10.41
N VAL A 123 4.79 -13.42 9.61
CA VAL A 123 4.94 -12.39 8.56
C VAL A 123 3.82 -12.52 7.53
N ASN A 124 3.54 -13.75 7.08
CA ASN A 124 2.47 -14.01 6.12
C ASN A 124 1.08 -13.69 6.68
N ALA A 125 0.81 -14.01 7.93
CA ALA A 125 -0.47 -13.71 8.58
C ALA A 125 -0.74 -12.20 8.60
N GLN A 126 0.24 -11.38 8.96
CA GLN A 126 0.10 -9.92 8.94
C GLN A 126 -0.04 -9.36 7.52
N THR A 127 0.72 -9.91 6.57
CA THR A 127 0.61 -9.50 5.17
C THR A 127 -0.79 -9.79 4.62
N ASN A 128 -1.35 -10.95 4.90
CA ASN A 128 -2.70 -11.31 4.50
C ASN A 128 -3.77 -10.41 5.14
N GLU A 129 -3.62 -10.03 6.39
CA GLU A 129 -4.55 -9.11 7.04
C GLU A 129 -4.55 -7.73 6.36
N ILE A 130 -3.38 -7.19 6.02
CA ILE A 130 -3.24 -5.93 5.30
C ILE A 130 -3.84 -6.04 3.89
N LEU A 131 -3.57 -7.14 3.18
CA LEU A 131 -4.13 -7.39 1.85
C LEU A 131 -5.66 -7.45 1.89
N MET A 132 -6.24 -8.20 2.82
CA MET A 132 -7.70 -8.32 2.95
C MET A 132 -8.35 -6.98 3.26
N ARG A 133 -7.78 -6.16 4.14
CA ARG A 133 -8.26 -4.80 4.41
C ARG A 133 -8.17 -3.91 3.17
N SER A 134 -7.09 -4.00 2.42
CA SER A 134 -6.90 -3.24 1.19
C SER A 134 -7.89 -3.64 0.11
N PHE A 135 -8.13 -4.94 -0.09
CA PHE A 135 -9.14 -5.44 -1.05
C PHE A 135 -10.55 -5.02 -0.66
N THR A 136 -10.88 -5.03 0.64
CA THR A 136 -12.19 -4.56 1.13
C THR A 136 -12.39 -3.09 0.80
N LEU A 137 -11.39 -2.24 1.05
CA LEU A 137 -11.45 -0.81 0.71
C LEU A 137 -11.64 -0.59 -0.79
N ILE A 138 -10.85 -1.26 -1.63
CA ILE A 138 -10.96 -1.17 -3.09
C ILE A 138 -12.37 -1.63 -3.54
N GLY A 139 -12.87 -2.72 -3.00
CA GLY A 139 -14.21 -3.23 -3.29
C GLY A 139 -15.31 -2.22 -2.95
N CYS A 140 -15.23 -1.57 -1.78
CA CYS A 140 -16.17 -0.52 -1.38
C CYS A 140 -16.14 0.69 -2.32
N ILE A 141 -14.94 1.12 -2.75
CA ILE A 141 -14.79 2.24 -3.69
C ILE A 141 -15.41 1.88 -5.05
N LEU A 142 -15.12 0.69 -5.60
CA LEU A 142 -15.68 0.24 -6.87
C LEU A 142 -17.20 0.14 -6.81
N LEU A 143 -17.74 -0.37 -5.72
CA LEU A 143 -19.19 -0.46 -5.50
C LEU A 143 -19.82 0.93 -5.45
N GLY A 144 -19.19 1.88 -4.76
CA GLY A 144 -19.62 3.28 -4.74
C GLY A 144 -19.67 3.91 -6.14
N ILE A 145 -18.62 3.71 -6.94
CA ILE A 145 -18.56 4.20 -8.31
C ILE A 145 -19.66 3.56 -9.16
N ALA A 146 -19.87 2.25 -9.04
CA ALA A 146 -20.91 1.55 -9.77
C ALA A 146 -22.32 2.09 -9.43
N LEU A 147 -22.61 2.32 -8.16
CA LEU A 147 -23.88 2.92 -7.71
C LEU A 147 -24.08 4.33 -8.28
N LEU A 148 -23.04 5.17 -8.23
CA LEU A 148 -23.09 6.51 -8.83
C LEU A 148 -23.36 6.46 -10.33
N LEU A 149 -22.72 5.53 -11.04
CA LEU A 149 -22.91 5.35 -12.48
C LEU A 149 -24.34 4.92 -12.81
N VAL A 150 -24.90 3.98 -12.05
CA VAL A 150 -26.32 3.56 -12.20
C VAL A 150 -27.26 4.73 -11.91
N PHE A 151 -27.00 5.50 -10.86
CA PHE A 151 -27.79 6.68 -10.54
C PHE A 151 -27.72 7.73 -11.65
N TYR A 152 -26.51 8.00 -12.15
CA TYR A 152 -26.30 8.92 -13.26
C TYR A 152 -27.06 8.49 -14.53
N LEU A 153 -26.97 7.21 -14.90
CA LEU A 153 -27.67 6.69 -16.06
C LEU A 153 -29.21 6.79 -15.92
N ARG A 154 -29.73 6.50 -14.72
CA ARG A 154 -31.16 6.68 -14.44
C ARG A 154 -31.59 8.13 -14.53
N TYR A 155 -30.80 9.03 -13.96
CA TYR A 155 -31.07 10.47 -14.03
C TYR A 155 -31.02 10.98 -15.47
N ALA A 156 -30.01 10.65 -16.25
CA ALA A 156 -29.87 11.02 -17.65
C ALA A 156 -31.05 10.53 -18.50
N ASN A 157 -31.45 9.27 -18.33
CA ASN A 157 -32.60 8.71 -19.03
C ASN A 157 -33.91 9.41 -18.66
N SER A 158 -34.12 9.75 -17.39
CA SER A 158 -35.30 10.47 -16.93
C SER A 158 -35.36 11.87 -17.55
N THR A 159 -34.26 12.59 -17.56
CA THR A 159 -34.14 13.93 -18.14
C THR A 159 -34.38 13.91 -19.65
N THR A 160 -33.79 12.94 -20.35
CA THR A 160 -33.99 12.81 -21.81
C THR A 160 -35.45 12.49 -22.15
N ARG A 161 -36.15 11.69 -21.35
CA ARG A 161 -37.58 11.43 -21.53
C ARG A 161 -38.43 12.69 -21.33
N GLN A 162 -38.10 13.51 -20.34
CA GLN A 162 -38.81 14.78 -20.11
C GLN A 162 -38.65 15.73 -21.31
N PHE A 163 -37.44 15.90 -21.84
CA PHE A 163 -37.19 16.71 -23.01
C PHE A 163 -37.95 16.20 -24.26
N LYS A 164 -37.97 14.89 -24.52
CA LYS A 164 -38.75 14.30 -25.60
C LYS A 164 -40.25 14.57 -25.47
N ASN A 165 -40.78 14.44 -24.25
CA ASN A 165 -42.19 14.69 -24.00
C ASN A 165 -42.56 16.14 -24.20
N GLN A 166 -41.71 17.08 -23.77
CA GLN A 166 -41.89 18.53 -24.03
C GLN A 166 -41.84 18.89 -25.52
N ALA A 167 -40.90 18.29 -26.25
CA ALA A 167 -40.79 18.51 -27.71
C ALA A 167 -42.04 17.98 -28.43
N VAL A 168 -42.55 16.83 -28.07
CA VAL A 168 -43.79 16.26 -28.64
C VAL A 168 -44.99 17.14 -28.27
N TYR A 169 -45.08 17.65 -27.05
CA TYR A 169 -46.15 18.52 -26.61
C TYR A 169 -46.12 19.86 -27.40
N ILE A 170 -44.97 20.50 -27.54
CA ILE A 170 -44.80 21.72 -28.35
C ILE A 170 -45.19 21.45 -29.82
N SER A 171 -44.74 20.33 -30.38
CA SER A 171 -45.13 19.97 -31.78
C SER A 171 -46.63 19.77 -31.94
N ARG A 172 -47.31 19.15 -30.96
CA ARG A 172 -48.79 19.01 -31.01
C ARG A 172 -49.50 20.34 -30.89
N LEU A 173 -49.10 21.20 -29.98
CA LEU A 173 -49.64 22.55 -29.85
C LEU A 173 -49.46 23.35 -31.16
N TYR A 174 -48.25 23.27 -31.72
CA TYR A 174 -47.89 23.94 -32.96
C TYR A 174 -48.80 23.49 -34.13
N ASN A 175 -49.06 22.20 -34.27
CA ASN A 175 -49.92 21.65 -35.32
C ASN A 175 -51.43 21.83 -35.07
N ALA A 176 -51.83 22.14 -33.84
CA ALA A 176 -53.23 22.40 -33.48
C ALA A 176 -53.67 23.85 -33.70
N VAL A 177 -52.76 24.77 -33.95
CA VAL A 177 -53.08 26.19 -34.19
C VAL A 177 -53.27 26.44 -35.69
N PRO A 178 -54.47 26.77 -36.14
CA PRO A 178 -54.76 27.02 -37.56
C PRO A 178 -54.29 28.44 -37.93
N ALA A 179 -53.01 28.73 -37.81
CA ALA A 179 -52.41 30.00 -38.16
C ALA A 179 -50.98 29.78 -38.67
N GLY A 180 -50.52 30.67 -39.54
CA GLY A 180 -49.14 30.66 -40.03
C GLY A 180 -48.14 31.08 -38.95
N LEU A 181 -47.74 30.15 -38.10
CA LEU A 181 -46.77 30.37 -37.03
C LEU A 181 -45.37 29.96 -37.48
N ALA A 182 -44.39 30.83 -37.25
CA ALA A 182 -42.99 30.55 -37.48
C ALA A 182 -42.20 30.79 -36.21
N LEU A 183 -41.31 29.84 -35.86
CA LEU A 183 -40.39 29.93 -34.74
C LEU A 183 -39.02 30.36 -35.32
N MET A 184 -38.52 31.46 -34.84
CA MET A 184 -37.20 31.97 -35.22
C MET A 184 -36.30 32.04 -33.97
N PRO A 185 -35.01 31.84 -34.10
CA PRO A 185 -34.08 32.11 -32.99
C PRO A 185 -34.06 33.62 -32.69
N ALA A 186 -33.81 33.97 -31.45
CA ALA A 186 -33.70 35.34 -30.98
C ALA A 186 -32.42 36.04 -31.49
N ASP A 187 -31.41 35.24 -31.87
CA ASP A 187 -30.09 35.71 -32.30
C ASP A 187 -29.91 35.47 -33.81
N ALA A 188 -29.25 36.40 -34.48
CA ALA A 188 -28.93 36.27 -35.91
C ALA A 188 -27.86 35.16 -36.15
N PRO A 189 -27.95 34.41 -37.29
CA PRO A 189 -28.84 34.58 -38.45
C PRO A 189 -30.25 34.08 -38.19
N TYR A 190 -31.24 34.82 -38.61
CA TYR A 190 -32.67 34.51 -38.41
C TYR A 190 -33.15 33.43 -39.37
N ASP A 191 -32.72 32.19 -39.13
CA ASP A 191 -33.21 31.05 -39.88
C ASP A 191 -34.48 30.50 -39.25
N PHE A 192 -35.45 30.09 -40.06
CA PHE A 192 -36.68 29.48 -39.56
C PHE A 192 -36.37 28.10 -38.93
N LEU A 193 -36.52 28.00 -37.59
CA LEU A 193 -36.37 26.75 -36.89
C LEU A 193 -37.55 25.80 -37.14
N LEU A 194 -38.72 26.34 -37.20
CA LEU A 194 -39.95 25.59 -37.46
C LEU A 194 -40.99 26.49 -38.10
N MET A 195 -41.64 26.01 -39.15
CA MET A 195 -42.72 26.76 -39.83
C MET A 195 -43.95 25.84 -39.99
N HIS A 196 -45.11 26.40 -39.63
CA HIS A 196 -46.37 25.68 -39.79
C HIS A 196 -46.67 25.43 -41.30
N PRO A 197 -47.22 24.27 -41.68
CA PRO A 197 -47.47 23.94 -43.11
C PRO A 197 -48.30 24.97 -43.86
N GLU A 198 -49.25 25.63 -43.22
CA GLU A 198 -50.00 26.74 -43.83
C GLU A 198 -49.17 27.99 -44.06
N GLY A 199 -48.22 28.30 -43.18
CA GLY A 199 -47.25 29.39 -43.37
C GLY A 199 -46.36 29.20 -44.59
N LEU A 200 -45.94 27.98 -44.84
CA LEU A 200 -45.16 27.61 -46.03
C LEU A 200 -45.93 27.92 -47.32
N SER A 201 -47.26 27.70 -47.33
CA SER A 201 -48.06 28.02 -48.51
C SER A 201 -48.17 29.53 -48.79
N LEU A 202 -48.22 30.33 -47.75
CA LEU A 202 -48.23 31.80 -47.86
C LEU A 202 -46.90 32.36 -48.39
N PHE A 203 -45.78 31.85 -47.91
CA PHE A 203 -44.46 32.26 -48.42
C PHE A 203 -44.16 31.78 -49.84
N ARG A 204 -44.68 30.58 -50.18
CA ARG A 204 -44.52 30.06 -51.55
C ARG A 204 -45.31 30.86 -52.60
N CYS A 205 -46.43 31.45 -52.21
CA CYS A 205 -47.17 32.37 -53.08
C CYS A 205 -46.45 33.70 -53.30
N GLN A 206 -45.69 34.20 -52.34
CA GLN A 206 -44.90 35.44 -52.48
C GLN A 206 -43.59 35.22 -53.24
N ALA A 207 -42.97 34.10 -53.19
CA ALA A 207 -41.74 33.82 -53.95
C ALA A 207 -41.94 33.46 -55.41
N GLY A 208 -43.17 33.38 -55.86
CA GLY A 208 -43.53 33.06 -57.25
C GLY A 208 -44.15 34.19 -58.06
N ALA A 209 -44.05 35.42 -57.61
CA ALA A 209 -44.44 36.64 -58.46
C ALA A 209 -43.19 37.20 -59.11
N PRO A 210 -43.16 37.28 -60.45
CA PRO A 210 -42.08 37.89 -61.23
C PRO A 210 -41.94 39.38 -60.96
#